data_ca5e3c41cbe62743d4f582219661db60
#
_entry.id   ca5e3c41cbe62743d4f582219661db60
#
_cell.length_a   1.000
_cell.length_b   1.000
_cell.length_c   1.000
_cell.angle_alpha   90.00
_cell.angle_beta   90.00
_cell.angle_gamma   90.00
#
_symmetry.space_group_name_H-M   'P 1'
#
loop_
_entity.id
_entity.type
_entity.pdbx_description
1 polymer ?
#
loop_
_entity_poly.entity_id
_entity_poly.type
_entity_poly.pdbx_seq_one_letter_code
_entity_poly.pdbx_strand_id
1 'polypeptide(L)'
;IVISDVIKPTAKAAVSGLKANGIAKTIMLTGDADGVAQKVAAEIGIDIVRSQLLPADKVSEVEKLLAEKADGEKLGFVGDGINDAPVLTRADIGIAMGALGSDAAIEAADVVLMDDDPAKIALAMKISRRTIKIVLQNIWFALGVKALCLILGAIGIANMWIAIFADVGVMVLAVLNATRALKIKNVGLN
;
A
#
# COMPACT_ATOMS: atom_id res chain seq x y z
N ILE A 1 -16.43 18.02 32.16
CA ILE A 1 -15.36 17.99 31.16
C ILE A 1 -15.91 17.20 29.98
N VAL A 2 -16.14 17.84 28.86
CA VAL A 2 -16.51 17.14 27.61
C VAL A 2 -15.19 16.81 26.92
N ILE A 3 -14.84 15.52 26.87
CA ILE A 3 -13.73 15.02 26.03
C ILE A 3 -14.35 14.62 24.70
N SER A 4 -13.95 15.29 23.64
CA SER A 4 -14.38 14.98 22.28
C SER A 4 -13.14 14.73 21.44
N ASP A 5 -13.07 13.57 20.81
CA ASP A 5 -12.05 13.29 19.81
C ASP A 5 -12.31 14.16 18.58
N VAL A 6 -11.24 14.71 18.04
CA VAL A 6 -11.29 15.57 16.86
C VAL A 6 -10.83 14.77 15.65
N ILE A 7 -11.65 14.78 14.60
CA ILE A 7 -11.30 14.17 13.32
C ILE A 7 -10.07 14.89 12.74
N LYS A 8 -9.05 14.13 12.32
CA LYS A 8 -7.86 14.70 11.70
C LYS A 8 -8.25 15.48 10.44
N PRO A 9 -7.72 16.68 10.22
CA PRO A 9 -8.08 17.51 9.07
C PRO A 9 -7.87 16.81 7.71
N THR A 10 -6.90 15.88 7.65
CA THR A 10 -6.56 15.13 6.45
C THR A 10 -7.39 13.86 6.25
N ALA A 11 -8.23 13.45 7.22
CA ALA A 11 -8.96 12.18 7.17
C ALA A 11 -9.91 12.09 5.96
N LYS A 12 -10.67 13.14 5.69
CA LYS A 12 -11.56 13.20 4.53
C LYS A 12 -10.80 13.13 3.20
N ALA A 13 -9.70 13.87 3.11
CA ALA A 13 -8.82 13.83 1.93
C ALA A 13 -8.17 12.44 1.75
N ALA A 14 -7.82 11.78 2.85
CA ALA A 14 -7.29 10.42 2.84
C ALA A 14 -8.30 9.42 2.25
N VAL A 15 -9.52 9.38 2.76
CA VAL A 15 -10.59 8.49 2.26
C VAL A 15 -10.88 8.76 0.79
N SER A 16 -11.02 10.03 0.40
CA SER A 16 -11.20 10.42 -1.00
C SER A 16 -10.03 9.97 -1.88
N GLY A 17 -8.80 10.14 -1.39
CA GLY A 17 -7.58 9.71 -2.06
C GLY A 17 -7.51 8.19 -2.24
N LEU A 18 -7.92 7.42 -1.25
CA LEU A 18 -8.01 5.94 -1.34
C LEU A 18 -9.00 5.52 -2.43
N LYS A 19 -10.21 6.07 -2.43
CA LYS A 19 -11.23 5.79 -3.45
C LYS A 19 -10.74 6.18 -4.85
N ALA A 20 -10.11 7.34 -5.01
CA ALA A 20 -9.51 7.76 -6.27
C ALA A 20 -8.37 6.83 -6.75
N ASN A 21 -7.71 6.13 -5.83
CA ASN A 21 -6.71 5.11 -6.13
C ASN A 21 -7.28 3.70 -6.31
N GLY A 22 -8.61 3.55 -6.42
CA GLY A 22 -9.27 2.28 -6.76
C GLY A 22 -9.55 1.38 -5.57
N ILE A 23 -9.61 1.91 -4.34
CA ILE A 23 -10.17 1.18 -3.20
C ILE A 23 -11.68 1.11 -3.40
N ALA A 24 -12.20 -0.12 -3.48
CA ALA A 24 -13.61 -0.40 -3.75
C ALA A 24 -14.51 -0.07 -2.55
N LYS A 25 -14.06 -0.37 -1.34
CA LYS A 25 -14.80 -0.17 -0.10
C LYS A 25 -13.89 0.29 1.01
N THR A 26 -14.38 1.21 1.83
CA THR A 26 -13.74 1.68 3.05
C THR A 26 -14.60 1.30 4.25
N ILE A 27 -13.99 0.70 5.27
CA ILE A 27 -14.67 0.16 6.45
C ILE A 27 -14.00 0.73 7.69
N MET A 28 -14.81 1.22 8.62
CA MET A 28 -14.35 1.66 9.94
C MET A 28 -14.67 0.59 10.98
N LEU A 29 -13.65 0.14 11.71
CA LEU A 29 -13.79 -0.74 12.87
C LEU A 29 -13.43 0.05 14.13
N THR A 30 -14.38 0.29 15.00
CA THR A 30 -14.17 1.12 16.18
C THR A 30 -14.86 0.54 17.43
N GLY A 31 -14.24 0.83 18.59
CA GLY A 31 -14.86 0.56 19.90
C GLY A 31 -15.89 1.61 20.34
N ASP A 32 -16.01 2.71 19.62
CA ASP A 32 -16.89 3.83 19.95
C ASP A 32 -18.38 3.46 19.85
N ALA A 33 -19.20 4.26 20.50
CA ALA A 33 -20.66 4.15 20.41
C ALA A 33 -21.12 4.40 18.96
N ASP A 34 -22.16 3.65 18.54
CA ASP A 34 -22.64 3.64 17.18
C ASP A 34 -22.97 5.04 16.63
N GLY A 35 -23.67 5.87 17.40
CA GLY A 35 -24.03 7.23 16.97
C GLY A 35 -22.82 8.13 16.69
N VAL A 36 -21.72 7.95 17.43
CA VAL A 36 -20.47 8.70 17.20
C VAL A 36 -19.78 8.17 15.95
N ALA A 37 -19.63 6.85 15.84
CA ALA A 37 -18.98 6.20 14.71
C ALA A 37 -19.67 6.51 13.37
N GLN A 38 -21.00 6.46 13.32
CA GLN A 38 -21.80 6.79 12.14
C GLN A 38 -21.61 8.26 11.71
N LYS A 39 -21.61 9.18 12.67
CA LYS A 39 -21.40 10.61 12.40
C LYS A 39 -20.01 10.87 11.81
N VAL A 40 -18.97 10.29 12.41
CA VAL A 40 -17.59 10.42 11.93
C VAL A 40 -17.46 9.84 10.52
N ALA A 41 -17.96 8.63 10.31
CA ALA A 41 -17.90 7.97 9.02
C ALA A 41 -18.60 8.75 7.90
N ALA A 42 -19.78 9.32 8.20
CA ALA A 42 -20.50 10.16 7.25
C ALA A 42 -19.71 11.44 6.88
N GLU A 43 -19.05 12.06 7.87
CA GLU A 43 -18.26 13.28 7.67
C GLU A 43 -17.03 13.04 6.78
N ILE A 44 -16.33 11.93 6.99
CA ILE A 44 -15.10 11.61 6.22
C ILE A 44 -15.37 10.76 4.98
N GLY A 45 -16.58 10.23 4.80
CA GLY A 45 -16.99 9.50 3.60
C GLY A 45 -16.64 8.01 3.60
N ILE A 46 -16.63 7.36 4.77
CA ILE A 46 -16.47 5.90 4.91
C ILE A 46 -17.78 5.20 4.52
N ASP A 47 -17.66 4.03 3.87
CA ASP A 47 -18.81 3.32 3.30
C ASP A 47 -19.52 2.42 4.32
N ILE A 48 -18.78 1.78 5.22
CA ILE A 48 -19.30 0.81 6.19
C ILE A 48 -18.72 1.09 7.56
N VAL A 49 -19.56 1.01 8.60
CA VAL A 49 -19.16 1.16 10.00
C VAL A 49 -19.48 -0.12 10.77
N ARG A 50 -18.52 -0.52 11.59
CA ARG A 50 -18.66 -1.54 12.64
C ARG A 50 -18.22 -0.91 13.95
N SER A 51 -19.17 -0.61 14.79
CA SER A 51 -19.00 0.09 16.07
C SER A 51 -19.06 -0.84 17.26
N GLN A 52 -18.73 -0.35 18.45
CA GLN A 52 -18.80 -1.07 19.73
C GLN A 52 -17.99 -2.38 19.76
N LEU A 53 -16.90 -2.44 18.99
CA LEU A 53 -16.05 -3.63 18.89
C LEU A 53 -15.04 -3.67 20.03
N LEU A 54 -14.92 -4.81 20.67
CA LEU A 54 -13.77 -5.13 21.51
C LEU A 54 -12.56 -5.51 20.64
N PRO A 55 -11.33 -5.51 21.15
CA PRO A 55 -10.15 -5.88 20.36
C PRO A 55 -10.25 -7.26 19.68
N ALA A 56 -10.84 -8.25 20.36
CA ALA A 56 -11.08 -9.58 19.80
C ALA A 56 -12.13 -9.57 18.66
N ASP A 57 -13.15 -8.71 18.78
CA ASP A 57 -14.18 -8.58 17.75
C ASP A 57 -13.62 -7.96 16.47
N LYS A 58 -12.66 -7.01 16.59
CA LYS A 58 -11.97 -6.46 15.41
C LYS A 58 -11.26 -7.55 14.61
N VAL A 59 -10.57 -8.49 15.26
CA VAL A 59 -9.92 -9.63 14.61
C VAL A 59 -10.97 -10.48 13.88
N SER A 60 -12.06 -10.83 14.56
CA SER A 60 -13.14 -11.63 13.97
C SER A 60 -13.80 -10.96 12.77
N GLU A 61 -13.99 -9.63 12.82
CA GLU A 61 -14.54 -8.86 11.69
C GLU A 61 -13.58 -8.85 10.49
N VAL A 62 -12.28 -8.71 10.73
CA VAL A 62 -11.27 -8.78 9.65
C VAL A 62 -11.23 -10.18 9.04
N GLU A 63 -11.33 -11.25 9.84
CA GLU A 63 -11.41 -12.62 9.33
C GLU A 63 -12.66 -12.86 8.48
N LYS A 64 -13.82 -12.32 8.87
CA LYS A 64 -15.04 -12.35 8.04
C LYS A 64 -14.84 -11.62 6.72
N LEU A 65 -14.29 -10.41 6.75
CA LEU A 65 -14.01 -9.63 5.54
C LEU A 65 -13.02 -10.34 4.61
N LEU A 66 -12.02 -11.04 5.16
CA LEU A 66 -11.09 -11.86 4.38
C LEU A 66 -11.80 -13.06 3.73
N ALA A 67 -12.80 -13.65 4.39
CA ALA A 67 -13.57 -14.76 3.84
C ALA A 67 -14.60 -14.30 2.77
N GLU A 68 -15.11 -13.07 2.88
CA GLU A 68 -16.10 -12.50 1.98
C GLU A 68 -15.53 -11.82 0.73
N LYS A 69 -14.21 -11.54 0.72
CA LYS A 69 -13.57 -10.86 -0.42
C LYS A 69 -13.58 -11.72 -1.68
N ALA A 70 -13.71 -11.08 -2.83
CA ALA A 70 -13.62 -11.76 -4.12
C ALA A 70 -12.18 -12.21 -4.43
N ASP A 71 -12.04 -13.19 -5.33
CA ASP A 71 -10.74 -13.65 -5.80
C ASP A 71 -9.93 -12.50 -6.41
N GLY A 72 -8.70 -12.33 -5.93
CA GLY A 72 -7.80 -11.25 -6.37
C GLY A 72 -7.94 -9.94 -5.61
N GLU A 73 -8.96 -9.76 -4.78
CA GLU A 73 -9.05 -8.61 -3.88
C GLU A 73 -8.09 -8.76 -2.69
N LYS A 74 -7.66 -7.61 -2.15
CA LYS A 74 -6.79 -7.53 -0.98
C LYS A 74 -7.43 -6.66 0.09
N LEU A 75 -7.35 -7.10 1.33
CA LEU A 75 -7.80 -6.36 2.50
C LEU A 75 -6.60 -5.67 3.14
N GLY A 76 -6.59 -4.34 3.14
CA GLY A 76 -5.65 -3.54 3.92
C GLY A 76 -6.27 -3.13 5.25
N PHE A 77 -5.54 -3.28 6.35
CA PHE A 77 -5.93 -2.77 7.65
C PHE A 77 -4.96 -1.67 8.09
N VAL A 78 -5.50 -0.58 8.60
CA VAL A 78 -4.75 0.57 9.11
C VAL A 78 -5.02 0.71 10.59
N GLY A 79 -3.98 0.64 11.40
CA GLY A 79 -4.06 0.79 12.85
C GLY A 79 -2.91 1.63 13.40
N ASP A 80 -3.09 2.19 14.59
CA ASP A 80 -2.12 3.08 15.25
C ASP A 80 -1.62 2.57 16.59
N GLY A 81 -2.16 1.49 17.11
CA GLY A 81 -1.95 1.07 18.48
C GLY A 81 -1.49 -0.38 18.67
N ILE A 82 -1.02 -0.65 19.90
CA ILE A 82 -0.62 -1.99 20.37
C ILE A 82 -1.81 -2.96 20.25
N ASN A 83 -3.02 -2.48 20.51
CA ASN A 83 -4.24 -3.27 20.46
C ASN A 83 -4.61 -3.75 19.05
N ASP A 84 -4.09 -3.09 18.02
CA ASP A 84 -4.36 -3.42 16.63
C ASP A 84 -3.30 -4.37 16.03
N ALA A 85 -2.19 -4.66 16.73
CA ALA A 85 -1.15 -5.56 16.25
C ALA A 85 -1.68 -6.95 15.82
N PRO A 86 -2.59 -7.61 16.55
CA PRO A 86 -3.19 -8.87 16.11
C PRO A 86 -4.02 -8.74 14.83
N VAL A 87 -4.62 -7.58 14.60
CA VAL A 87 -5.42 -7.29 13.40
C VAL A 87 -4.53 -6.98 12.20
N LEU A 88 -3.45 -6.21 12.42
CA LEU A 88 -2.44 -5.88 11.41
C LEU A 88 -1.83 -7.15 10.79
N THR A 89 -1.48 -8.14 11.63
CA THR A 89 -0.90 -9.41 11.17
C THR A 89 -1.90 -10.31 10.44
N ARG A 90 -3.21 -10.12 10.63
CA ARG A 90 -4.25 -10.94 9.99
C ARG A 90 -4.67 -10.41 8.63
N ALA A 91 -4.57 -9.12 8.39
CA ALA A 91 -4.91 -8.51 7.12
C ALA A 91 -3.96 -8.98 5.99
N ASP A 92 -4.38 -8.87 4.72
CA ASP A 92 -3.47 -9.10 3.60
C ASP A 92 -2.34 -8.05 3.55
N ILE A 93 -2.61 -6.85 4.06
CA ILE A 93 -1.64 -5.75 4.17
C ILE A 93 -1.94 -5.00 5.48
N GLY A 94 -1.04 -5.10 6.45
CA GLY A 94 -1.07 -4.33 7.69
C GLY A 94 -0.32 -3.02 7.54
N ILE A 95 -0.96 -1.90 7.88
CA ILE A 95 -0.37 -0.55 7.81
C ILE A 95 -0.40 0.06 9.23
N ALA A 96 0.76 0.25 9.83
CA ALA A 96 0.89 0.95 11.10
C ALA A 96 1.08 2.46 10.87
N MET A 97 0.40 3.28 11.68
CA MET A 97 0.51 4.73 11.66
C MET A 97 1.09 5.24 12.98
N GLY A 98 1.86 6.33 12.90
CA GLY A 98 2.41 6.98 14.09
C GLY A 98 3.55 6.20 14.73
N ALA A 99 4.70 6.13 14.08
CA ALA A 99 5.88 5.34 14.49
C ALA A 99 6.41 5.58 15.92
N LEU A 100 5.88 6.54 16.66
CA LEU A 100 6.20 6.80 18.06
C LEU A 100 5.35 5.99 19.04
N GLY A 101 4.41 5.17 18.56
CA GLY A 101 3.37 4.61 19.40
C GLY A 101 3.59 3.20 19.91
N SER A 102 4.18 2.29 19.15
CA SER A 102 4.28 0.90 19.59
C SER A 102 5.21 0.07 18.71
N ASP A 103 6.28 -0.42 19.32
CA ASP A 103 7.19 -1.38 18.68
C ASP A 103 6.43 -2.61 18.19
N ALA A 104 5.41 -3.07 18.93
CA ALA A 104 4.57 -4.20 18.56
C ALA A 104 3.75 -3.96 17.28
N ALA A 105 3.20 -2.76 17.08
CA ALA A 105 2.48 -2.42 15.86
C ALA A 105 3.43 -2.30 14.66
N ILE A 106 4.63 -1.75 14.89
CA ILE A 106 5.67 -1.64 13.86
C ILE A 106 6.13 -3.04 13.41
N GLU A 107 6.34 -3.96 14.36
CA GLU A 107 6.76 -5.33 14.07
C GLU A 107 5.66 -6.15 13.37
N ALA A 108 4.39 -5.84 13.66
CA ALA A 108 3.23 -6.53 13.10
C ALA A 108 2.81 -6.03 11.70
N ALA A 109 3.30 -4.87 11.26
CA ALA A 109 2.84 -4.22 10.03
C ALA A 109 3.77 -4.49 8.84
N ASP A 110 3.17 -4.63 7.64
CA ASP A 110 3.91 -4.69 6.38
C ASP A 110 4.41 -3.30 5.93
N VAL A 111 3.68 -2.26 6.31
CA VAL A 111 3.99 -0.87 5.98
C VAL A 111 3.89 -0.01 7.23
N VAL A 112 4.91 0.80 7.48
CA VAL A 112 4.91 1.75 8.60
C VAL A 112 4.94 3.17 8.06
N LEU A 113 3.95 3.97 8.43
CA LEU A 113 3.91 5.40 8.16
C LEU A 113 4.45 6.14 9.37
N MET A 114 5.64 6.74 9.22
CA MET A 114 6.32 7.45 10.30
C MET A 114 5.54 8.68 10.78
N ASP A 115 4.76 9.28 9.90
CA ASP A 115 3.91 10.41 10.23
C ASP A 115 2.48 9.92 10.50
N ASP A 116 1.82 10.63 11.38
CA ASP A 116 0.44 10.36 11.76
C ASP A 116 -0.56 11.02 10.77
N ASP A 117 -0.28 10.91 9.46
CA ASP A 117 -1.09 11.47 8.39
C ASP A 117 -1.69 10.38 7.47
N PRO A 118 -3.00 10.10 7.58
CA PRO A 118 -3.66 9.06 6.79
C PRO A 118 -3.65 9.35 5.27
N ALA A 119 -3.46 10.59 4.84
CA ALA A 119 -3.36 10.91 3.43
C ALA A 119 -2.13 10.29 2.76
N LYS A 120 -1.10 9.96 3.54
CA LYS A 120 0.12 9.30 3.04
C LYS A 120 -0.09 7.85 2.60
N ILE A 121 -1.18 7.20 3.03
CA ILE A 121 -1.55 5.86 2.54
C ILE A 121 -1.78 5.89 1.03
N ALA A 122 -2.55 6.87 0.56
CA ALA A 122 -2.82 7.05 -0.87
C ALA A 122 -1.53 7.35 -1.66
N LEU A 123 -0.59 8.08 -1.07
CA LEU A 123 0.73 8.33 -1.65
C LEU A 123 1.56 7.04 -1.73
N ALA A 124 1.61 6.25 -0.66
CA ALA A 124 2.30 4.96 -0.62
C ALA A 124 1.79 4.01 -1.71
N MET A 125 0.47 3.94 -1.93
CA MET A 125 -0.13 3.17 -3.02
C MET A 125 0.35 3.63 -4.41
N LYS A 126 0.42 4.94 -4.64
CA LYS A 126 0.93 5.50 -5.92
C LYS A 126 2.40 5.15 -6.13
N ILE A 127 3.21 5.26 -5.07
CA ILE A 127 4.64 4.91 -5.09
C ILE A 127 4.80 3.44 -5.46
N SER A 128 4.11 2.55 -4.77
CA SER A 128 4.15 1.10 -5.00
C SER A 128 3.80 0.75 -6.46
N ARG A 129 2.68 1.26 -6.98
CA ARG A 129 2.27 1.01 -8.37
C ARG A 129 3.30 1.49 -9.39
N ARG A 130 3.89 2.66 -9.16
CA ARG A 130 4.94 3.20 -10.02
C ARG A 130 6.19 2.33 -9.97
N THR A 131 6.59 1.89 -8.79
CA THR A 131 7.75 1.02 -8.60
C THR A 131 7.56 -0.30 -9.34
N ILE A 132 6.42 -0.96 -9.15
CA ILE A 132 6.09 -2.21 -9.86
C ILE A 132 6.12 -2.01 -11.38
N LYS A 133 5.58 -0.89 -11.89
CA LYS A 133 5.63 -0.58 -13.33
C LYS A 133 7.06 -0.46 -13.84
N ILE A 134 7.95 0.19 -13.09
CA ILE A 134 9.37 0.31 -13.45
C ILE A 134 10.05 -1.06 -13.42
N VAL A 135 9.77 -1.88 -12.40
CA VAL A 135 10.31 -3.24 -12.28
C VAL A 135 9.89 -4.09 -13.48
N LEU A 136 8.60 -4.09 -13.83
CA LEU A 136 8.10 -4.84 -14.99
C LEU A 136 8.71 -4.34 -16.30
N GLN A 137 8.89 -3.03 -16.47
CA GLN A 137 9.61 -2.49 -17.64
C GLN A 137 11.03 -3.04 -17.73
N ASN A 138 11.77 -3.06 -16.62
CA ASN A 138 13.13 -3.58 -16.60
C ASN A 138 13.17 -5.08 -16.91
N ILE A 139 12.24 -5.87 -16.35
CA ILE A 139 12.15 -7.32 -16.61
C ILE A 139 11.91 -7.59 -18.09
N TRP A 140 10.87 -6.97 -18.67
CA TRP A 140 10.53 -7.20 -20.08
C TRP A 140 11.62 -6.71 -21.03
N PHE A 141 12.26 -5.58 -20.71
CA PHE A 141 13.40 -5.08 -21.46
C PHE A 141 14.58 -6.06 -21.43
N ALA A 142 14.95 -6.54 -20.22
CA ALA A 142 16.06 -7.47 -20.07
C ALA A 142 15.80 -8.81 -20.79
N LEU A 143 14.59 -9.36 -20.65
CA LEU A 143 14.20 -10.59 -21.34
C LEU A 143 14.19 -10.42 -22.85
N GLY A 144 13.70 -9.28 -23.34
CA GLY A 144 13.67 -8.97 -24.77
C GLY A 144 15.06 -8.88 -25.39
N VAL A 145 15.99 -8.18 -24.75
CA VAL A 145 17.38 -8.09 -25.22
C VAL A 145 18.05 -9.45 -25.17
N LYS A 146 17.83 -10.24 -24.10
CA LYS A 146 18.38 -11.59 -23.98
C LYS A 146 17.87 -12.53 -25.07
N ALA A 147 16.57 -12.51 -25.34
CA ALA A 147 15.98 -13.30 -26.42
C ALA A 147 16.54 -12.90 -27.79
N LEU A 148 16.69 -11.61 -28.03
CA LEU A 148 17.31 -11.10 -29.28
C LEU A 148 18.76 -11.58 -29.42
N CYS A 149 19.57 -11.50 -28.36
CA CYS A 149 20.96 -11.99 -28.39
C CYS A 149 21.04 -13.49 -28.64
N LEU A 150 20.13 -14.30 -28.08
CA LEU A 150 20.08 -15.73 -28.33
C LEU A 150 19.75 -16.04 -29.81
N ILE A 151 18.78 -15.32 -30.40
CA ILE A 151 18.42 -15.48 -31.81
C ILE A 151 19.61 -15.09 -32.71
N LEU A 152 20.25 -13.96 -32.45
CA LEU A 152 21.42 -13.50 -33.20
C LEU A 152 22.61 -14.46 -33.05
N GLY A 153 22.78 -15.07 -31.89
CA GLY A 153 23.78 -16.11 -31.65
C GLY A 153 23.50 -17.39 -32.45
N ALA A 154 22.23 -17.82 -32.47
CA ALA A 154 21.82 -19.03 -33.21
C ALA A 154 22.02 -18.92 -34.70
N ILE A 155 21.88 -17.73 -35.30
CA ILE A 155 22.15 -17.46 -36.72
C ILE A 155 23.62 -17.07 -36.99
N GLY A 156 24.51 -17.11 -35.98
CA GLY A 156 25.94 -16.89 -36.14
C GLY A 156 26.37 -15.42 -36.24
N ILE A 157 25.47 -14.46 -36.03
CA ILE A 157 25.77 -13.02 -36.12
C ILE A 157 26.37 -12.49 -34.79
N ALA A 158 25.84 -12.94 -33.63
CA ALA A 158 26.33 -12.50 -32.34
C ALA A 158 27.53 -13.34 -31.88
N ASN A 159 28.56 -12.64 -31.43
CA ASN A 159 29.71 -13.24 -30.77
C ASN A 159 29.62 -13.04 -29.22
N MET A 160 30.53 -13.67 -28.48
CA MET A 160 30.59 -13.60 -27.03
C MET A 160 30.68 -12.16 -26.50
N TRP A 161 31.41 -11.27 -27.20
CA TRP A 161 31.55 -9.87 -26.78
C TRP A 161 30.25 -9.09 -26.88
N ILE A 162 29.47 -9.32 -27.95
CA ILE A 162 28.13 -8.70 -28.08
C ILE A 162 27.21 -9.16 -26.95
N ALA A 163 27.25 -10.44 -26.60
CA ALA A 163 26.45 -10.97 -25.52
C ALA A 163 26.83 -10.34 -24.15
N ILE A 164 28.12 -10.20 -23.85
CA ILE A 164 28.61 -9.56 -22.62
C ILE A 164 28.21 -8.08 -22.61
N PHE A 165 28.41 -7.36 -23.73
CA PHE A 165 28.02 -5.94 -23.82
C PHE A 165 26.52 -5.73 -23.64
N ALA A 166 25.70 -6.62 -24.22
CA ALA A 166 24.26 -6.55 -24.06
C ALA A 166 23.86 -6.79 -22.59
N ASP A 167 24.43 -7.78 -21.89
CA ASP A 167 24.11 -8.11 -20.50
C ASP A 167 24.49 -6.96 -19.54
N VAL A 168 25.70 -6.44 -19.65
CA VAL A 168 26.16 -5.29 -18.85
C VAL A 168 25.39 -4.02 -19.20
N GLY A 169 25.15 -3.76 -20.50
CA GLY A 169 24.39 -2.59 -20.95
C GLY A 169 22.95 -2.60 -20.45
N VAL A 170 22.29 -3.76 -20.47
CA VAL A 170 20.93 -3.92 -19.91
C VAL A 170 20.92 -3.63 -18.43
N MET A 171 21.91 -4.15 -17.67
CA MET A 171 22.00 -3.89 -16.24
C MET A 171 22.12 -2.38 -15.93
N VAL A 172 23.03 -1.69 -16.63
CA VAL A 172 23.22 -0.24 -16.47
C VAL A 172 21.95 0.54 -16.80
N LEU A 173 21.29 0.22 -17.91
CA LEU A 173 20.05 0.87 -18.31
C LEU A 173 18.90 0.58 -17.33
N ALA A 174 18.82 -0.64 -16.81
CA ALA A 174 17.83 -1.00 -15.80
C ALA A 174 18.02 -0.23 -14.49
N VAL A 175 19.29 -0.06 -14.05
CA VAL A 175 19.61 0.77 -12.86
C VAL A 175 19.24 2.23 -13.12
N LEU A 176 19.61 2.79 -14.29
CA LEU A 176 19.23 4.16 -14.64
C LEU A 176 17.71 4.34 -14.71
N ASN A 177 16.98 3.37 -15.25
CA ASN A 177 15.51 3.41 -15.24
C ASN A 177 14.95 3.32 -13.81
N ALA A 178 15.56 2.51 -12.93
CA ALA A 178 15.13 2.38 -11.52
C ALA A 178 15.27 3.69 -10.74
N THR A 179 16.27 4.54 -11.05
CA THR A 179 16.41 5.86 -10.39
C THR A 179 15.21 6.78 -10.61
N ARG A 180 14.36 6.50 -11.61
CA ARG A 180 13.10 7.22 -11.82
C ARG A 180 12.09 7.01 -10.67
N ALA A 181 12.26 5.93 -9.89
CA ALA A 181 11.45 5.71 -8.69
C ALA A 181 11.74 6.78 -7.61
N LEU A 182 12.97 7.32 -7.58
CA LEU A 182 13.35 8.37 -6.62
C LEU A 182 12.76 9.75 -6.97
N LYS A 183 12.39 9.99 -8.23
CA LYS A 183 11.80 11.25 -8.70
C LYS A 183 10.28 11.25 -8.50
N ILE A 184 9.83 10.98 -7.29
CA ILE A 184 8.43 11.18 -6.93
C ILE A 184 8.29 12.62 -6.50
N LYS A 185 7.99 13.50 -7.46
CA LYS A 185 7.49 14.83 -7.16
C LYS A 185 6.21 14.66 -6.35
N ASN A 186 6.06 15.44 -5.29
CA ASN A 186 4.83 15.56 -4.52
C ASN A 186 3.64 15.64 -5.48
N VAL A 187 2.97 14.51 -5.70
CA VAL A 187 1.81 14.44 -6.56
C VAL A 187 0.64 14.88 -5.71
N GLY A 188 0.47 16.22 -5.68
CA GLY A 188 -0.82 16.85 -5.37
C GLY A 188 -1.49 16.36 -4.09
N LEU A 189 -1.04 16.91 -2.96
CA LEU A 189 -1.89 17.25 -1.83
C LEU A 189 -2.22 18.75 -1.97
N ASN A 190 -2.98 19.10 -2.99
CA ASN A 190 -3.69 20.36 -3.10
C ASN A 190 -5.16 20.05 -3.09
#